data_a23f145e6528e2d926445fee34a6756e
#
_entry.id   a23f145e6528e2d926445fee34a6756e
#
_cell.length_a   1.000
_cell.length_b   1.000
_cell.length_c   1.000
_cell.angle_alpha   90.00
_cell.angle_beta   90.00
_cell.angle_gamma   90.00
#
_symmetry.space_group_name_H-M   'P 1'
#
loop_
_entity.id
_entity.type
_entity.pdbx_description
1 polymer ?
#
loop_
_entity_poly.entity_id
_entity_poly.type
_entity_poly.pdbx_seq_one_letter_code
_entity_poly.pdbx_strand_id
1 'polypeptide(L)'
;LIKPPELISIEDFVFIGKENEKLVFSSNIILLNKNNFKLKTEEIKSEVFFNSKSIGEFLINKEFIVDKKSSKKINALIFFDPENIDSLLFKDSSKNLLIKGYVKTPLLNKSINFKYDYIFNLKTIMDSFVDEQISNSVFKIKEVKLDKIKFTNAQLEILLNFYNDLGFNFNINKLSSVIYKDLNKSKIIARSENINTISVENKNNTDFPVKLNINLLSIDPMMLIGTLKNDLNLYIDFNFIVEVFENEFPIQLSREIIINSKNFEITIQ
;
A
#
# COMPACT_ATOMS: atom_id res chain seq x y z
N LEU A 1 25.27 -30.59 21.33
CA LEU A 1 25.31 -29.25 20.69
C LEU A 1 23.90 -28.67 20.65
N ILE A 2 23.72 -27.45 21.16
CA ILE A 2 22.44 -26.75 21.05
C ILE A 2 22.28 -26.28 19.58
N LYS A 3 21.13 -26.61 18.99
CA LYS A 3 20.77 -26.14 17.63
C LYS A 3 19.92 -24.88 17.74
N PRO A 4 20.14 -23.86 16.88
CA PRO A 4 19.21 -22.75 16.79
C PRO A 4 17.82 -23.23 16.36
N PRO A 5 16.74 -22.49 16.66
CA PRO A 5 15.43 -22.81 16.12
C PRO A 5 15.45 -22.67 14.60
N GLU A 6 14.82 -23.59 13.90
CA GLU A 6 14.70 -23.55 12.44
C GLU A 6 13.51 -22.71 12.02
N LEU A 7 13.70 -21.81 11.08
CA LEU A 7 12.62 -21.07 10.45
C LEU A 7 11.88 -21.97 9.45
N ILE A 8 10.59 -22.23 9.71
CA ILE A 8 9.73 -23.05 8.85
C ILE A 8 8.99 -22.20 7.83
N SER A 9 8.32 -21.13 8.28
CA SER A 9 7.58 -20.22 7.42
C SER A 9 7.53 -18.81 7.99
N ILE A 10 7.25 -17.86 7.11
CA ILE A 10 6.92 -16.47 7.41
C ILE A 10 5.55 -16.22 6.77
N GLU A 11 4.59 -15.77 7.57
CA GLU A 11 3.18 -15.65 7.19
C GLU A 11 2.61 -14.29 7.62
N ASP A 12 1.46 -13.94 7.06
CA ASP A 12 0.65 -12.79 7.53
C ASP A 12 1.44 -11.48 7.56
N PHE A 13 2.00 -11.08 6.42
CA PHE A 13 2.66 -9.79 6.31
C PHE A 13 1.65 -8.65 6.36
N VAL A 14 1.84 -7.74 7.32
CA VAL A 14 1.04 -6.52 7.46
C VAL A 14 2.00 -5.34 7.55
N PHE A 15 1.84 -4.37 6.68
CA PHE A 15 2.57 -3.11 6.78
C PHE A 15 2.10 -2.33 8.01
N ILE A 16 3.01 -1.87 8.85
CA ILE A 16 2.66 -1.14 10.08
C ILE A 16 3.23 0.28 10.13
N GLY A 17 4.02 0.67 9.14
CA GLY A 17 4.54 2.02 9.02
C GLY A 17 6.02 2.09 8.63
N LYS A 18 6.63 3.22 8.95
CA LYS A 18 8.06 3.48 8.72
C LYS A 18 8.78 3.76 10.04
N GLU A 19 9.98 3.30 10.12
CA GLU A 19 10.90 3.62 11.22
C GLU A 19 12.31 3.79 10.67
N ASN A 20 12.94 4.93 10.94
CA ASN A 20 14.29 5.26 10.47
C ASN A 20 14.47 5.05 8.94
N GLU A 21 13.52 5.56 8.14
CA GLU A 21 13.44 5.43 6.67
C GLU A 21 13.22 3.99 6.16
N LYS A 22 13.12 2.99 7.02
CA LYS A 22 12.80 1.61 6.64
C LYS A 22 11.30 1.36 6.65
N LEU A 23 10.82 0.54 5.72
CA LEU A 23 9.46 0.02 5.73
C LEU A 23 9.37 -1.07 6.80
N VAL A 24 8.38 -0.98 7.68
CA VAL A 24 8.20 -1.92 8.81
C VAL A 24 6.95 -2.75 8.59
N PHE A 25 7.15 -4.05 8.60
CA PHE A 25 6.07 -5.04 8.52
C PHE A 25 6.01 -5.87 9.79
N SER A 26 4.81 -6.12 10.26
CA SER A 26 4.54 -7.19 11.23
C SER A 26 4.31 -8.50 10.47
N SER A 27 4.87 -9.59 10.96
CA SER A 27 4.66 -10.90 10.37
C SER A 27 4.63 -11.98 11.44
N ASN A 28 3.96 -13.08 11.15
CA ASN A 28 4.01 -14.28 11.95
C ASN A 28 5.06 -15.23 11.39
N ILE A 29 6.00 -15.65 12.23
CA ILE A 29 6.98 -16.65 11.87
C ILE A 29 6.73 -17.95 12.63
N ILE A 30 6.99 -19.08 11.98
CA ILE A 30 6.91 -20.39 12.60
C ILE A 30 8.34 -20.92 12.79
N LEU A 31 8.71 -21.11 14.05
CA LEU A 31 10.02 -21.62 14.46
C LEU A 31 9.90 -23.04 15.01
N LEU A 32 10.77 -23.94 14.57
CA LEU A 32 10.86 -25.33 15.04
C LEU A 32 12.08 -25.53 15.95
N ASN A 33 11.85 -26.01 17.15
CA ASN A 33 12.92 -26.44 18.05
C ASN A 33 13.28 -27.93 17.81
N LYS A 34 14.40 -28.18 17.15
CA LYS A 34 14.92 -29.55 16.91
C LYS A 34 15.66 -30.16 18.12
N ASN A 35 15.78 -29.42 19.22
CA ASN A 35 16.45 -29.94 20.43
C ASN A 35 15.52 -30.88 21.21
N ASN A 36 16.13 -31.71 22.06
CA ASN A 36 15.42 -32.62 22.99
C ASN A 36 15.02 -31.95 24.32
N PHE A 37 15.16 -30.62 24.41
CA PHE A 37 14.83 -29.79 25.56
C PHE A 37 14.11 -28.51 25.11
N LYS A 38 13.46 -27.84 26.06
CA LYS A 38 12.83 -26.54 25.83
C LYS A 38 13.89 -25.48 25.50
N LEU A 39 13.68 -24.74 24.43
CA LEU A 39 14.54 -23.63 24.04
C LEU A 39 13.93 -22.31 24.50
N LYS A 40 14.53 -21.72 25.54
CA LYS A 40 14.19 -20.34 25.92
C LYS A 40 15.03 -19.37 25.08
N THR A 41 14.38 -18.38 24.46
CA THR A 41 14.98 -17.38 23.59
C THR A 41 14.64 -15.99 24.13
N GLU A 42 15.61 -15.09 24.19
CA GLU A 42 15.42 -13.69 24.60
C GLU A 42 15.24 -12.78 23.40
N GLU A 43 16.03 -13.02 22.36
CA GLU A 43 16.09 -12.19 21.18
C GLU A 43 16.48 -13.02 19.97
N ILE A 44 15.89 -12.71 18.82
CA ILE A 44 16.40 -13.13 17.51
C ILE A 44 16.60 -11.86 16.68
N LYS A 45 17.80 -11.68 16.17
CA LYS A 45 18.13 -10.62 15.23
C LYS A 45 18.82 -11.20 14.01
N SER A 46 18.39 -10.77 12.83
CA SER A 46 18.99 -11.23 11.58
C SER A 46 18.95 -10.16 10.50
N GLU A 47 19.82 -10.31 9.53
CA GLU A 47 19.85 -9.56 8.29
C GLU A 47 19.32 -10.45 7.16
N VAL A 48 18.61 -9.81 6.22
CA VAL A 48 18.05 -10.43 5.03
C VAL A 48 18.83 -9.96 3.81
N PHE A 49 19.33 -10.91 3.04
CA PHE A 49 20.17 -10.64 1.87
C PHE A 49 19.48 -11.17 0.59
N PHE A 50 19.61 -10.38 -0.46
CA PHE A 50 19.33 -10.80 -1.84
C PHE A 50 20.56 -10.49 -2.70
N ASN A 51 21.03 -11.47 -3.48
CA ASN A 51 22.24 -11.32 -4.32
C ASN A 51 23.42 -10.72 -3.56
N SER A 52 23.64 -11.13 -2.32
CA SER A 52 24.70 -10.64 -1.40
C SER A 52 24.54 -9.20 -0.91
N LYS A 53 23.49 -8.48 -1.32
CA LYS A 53 23.14 -7.16 -0.81
C LYS A 53 22.16 -7.29 0.37
N SER A 54 22.41 -6.60 1.47
CA SER A 54 21.43 -6.52 2.57
C SER A 54 20.24 -5.68 2.12
N ILE A 55 19.04 -6.25 2.20
CA ILE A 55 17.77 -5.61 1.82
C ILE A 55 16.90 -5.31 3.03
N GLY A 56 17.27 -5.81 4.19
CA GLY A 56 16.49 -5.61 5.40
C GLY A 56 16.98 -6.42 6.59
N GLU A 57 16.24 -6.33 7.66
CA GLU A 57 16.48 -7.06 8.89
C GLU A 57 15.17 -7.59 9.47
N PHE A 58 15.30 -8.63 10.30
CA PHE A 58 14.15 -9.20 10.98
C PHE A 58 14.48 -9.32 12.48
N LEU A 59 13.54 -8.90 13.33
CA LEU A 59 13.73 -8.77 14.75
C LEU A 59 12.57 -9.42 15.53
N ILE A 60 12.92 -10.26 16.50
CA ILE A 60 12.05 -10.66 17.60
C ILE A 60 12.73 -10.18 18.88
N ASN A 61 12.22 -9.11 19.44
CA ASN A 61 12.70 -8.53 20.70
C ASN A 61 11.73 -8.87 21.85
N LYS A 62 11.53 -10.17 22.07
CA LYS A 62 10.58 -10.69 23.05
C LYS A 62 11.02 -12.07 23.53
N GLU A 63 10.99 -12.27 24.84
CA GLU A 63 11.21 -13.61 25.40
C GLU A 63 10.12 -14.59 24.96
N PHE A 64 10.52 -15.78 24.55
CA PHE A 64 9.61 -16.88 24.26
C PHE A 64 10.26 -18.25 24.52
N ILE A 65 9.41 -19.25 24.64
CA ILE A 65 9.85 -20.64 24.83
C ILE A 65 9.25 -21.45 23.69
N VAL A 66 10.09 -22.29 23.06
CA VAL A 66 9.67 -23.33 22.12
C VAL A 66 9.91 -24.68 22.77
N ASP A 67 8.86 -25.47 22.93
CA ASP A 67 8.96 -26.79 23.56
C ASP A 67 9.84 -27.74 22.74
N LYS A 68 10.33 -28.78 23.37
CA LYS A 68 11.17 -29.79 22.70
C LYS A 68 10.45 -30.40 21.50
N LYS A 69 11.14 -30.50 20.36
CA LYS A 69 10.63 -31.13 19.15
C LYS A 69 9.27 -30.55 18.67
N SER A 70 9.00 -29.30 18.99
CA SER A 70 7.76 -28.64 18.59
C SER A 70 8.02 -27.35 17.83
N SER A 71 6.99 -26.86 17.15
CA SER A 71 6.98 -25.56 16.49
C SER A 71 6.19 -24.55 17.31
N LYS A 72 6.48 -23.27 17.10
CA LYS A 72 5.75 -22.15 17.70
C LYS A 72 5.61 -21.00 16.70
N LYS A 73 4.38 -20.45 16.61
CA LYS A 73 4.08 -19.25 15.87
C LYS A 73 4.39 -18.02 16.74
N ILE A 74 5.15 -17.06 16.23
CA ILE A 74 5.63 -15.90 16.96
C ILE A 74 5.55 -14.69 16.07
N ASN A 75 5.09 -13.55 16.60
CA ASN A 75 5.12 -12.30 15.85
C ASN A 75 6.55 -11.74 15.79
N ALA A 76 6.93 -11.26 14.62
CA ALA A 76 8.22 -10.65 14.34
C ALA A 76 8.02 -9.32 13.60
N LEU A 77 8.96 -8.40 13.75
CA LEU A 77 9.07 -7.20 12.93
C LEU A 77 10.10 -7.43 11.83
N ILE A 78 9.75 -7.01 10.62
CA ILE A 78 10.61 -7.08 9.45
C ILE A 78 10.78 -5.66 8.93
N PHE A 79 12.02 -5.25 8.80
CA PHE A 79 12.41 -3.93 8.33
C PHE A 79 13.04 -4.07 6.95
N PHE A 80 12.43 -3.46 5.95
CA PHE A 80 13.01 -3.39 4.61
C PHE A 80 13.57 -2.01 4.34
N ASP A 81 14.74 -1.97 3.73
CA ASP A 81 15.40 -0.75 3.28
C ASP A 81 14.99 -0.47 1.82
N PRO A 82 14.13 0.55 1.56
CA PRO A 82 13.63 0.82 0.21
C PRO A 82 14.74 1.11 -0.81
N GLU A 83 15.85 1.74 -0.38
CA GLU A 83 16.96 2.09 -1.26
C GLU A 83 17.75 0.85 -1.71
N ASN A 84 17.66 -0.23 -0.96
CA ASN A 84 18.34 -1.48 -1.24
C ASN A 84 17.48 -2.50 -1.99
N ILE A 85 16.20 -2.18 -2.20
CA ILE A 85 15.28 -3.04 -2.93
C ILE A 85 15.53 -2.86 -4.44
N ASP A 86 15.72 -3.98 -5.13
CA ASP A 86 15.89 -4.05 -6.57
C ASP A 86 14.59 -4.48 -7.25
N SER A 87 14.29 -3.96 -8.45
CA SER A 87 13.15 -4.36 -9.27
C SER A 87 13.06 -5.88 -9.49
N LEU A 88 14.22 -6.54 -9.52
CA LEU A 88 14.28 -8.01 -9.65
C LEU A 88 13.62 -8.76 -8.49
N LEU A 89 13.50 -8.16 -7.31
CA LEU A 89 12.84 -8.77 -6.16
C LEU A 89 11.32 -8.89 -6.35
N PHE A 90 10.73 -8.01 -7.17
CA PHE A 90 9.29 -7.93 -7.39
C PHE A 90 8.79 -8.66 -8.64
N LYS A 91 9.69 -9.23 -9.45
CA LYS A 91 9.26 -10.08 -10.57
C LYS A 91 8.53 -11.32 -10.06
N ASP A 92 7.50 -11.75 -10.75
CA ASP A 92 6.52 -12.82 -10.43
C ASP A 92 7.08 -14.19 -10.00
N SER A 93 8.36 -14.30 -9.76
CA SER A 93 9.03 -15.54 -9.33
C SER A 93 9.47 -15.45 -7.87
N SER A 94 9.24 -16.51 -7.13
CA SER A 94 9.82 -16.69 -5.80
C SER A 94 11.34 -16.51 -5.83
N LYS A 95 11.87 -15.78 -4.86
CA LYS A 95 13.30 -15.47 -4.76
C LYS A 95 13.92 -16.18 -3.55
N ASN A 96 15.14 -16.66 -3.72
CA ASN A 96 15.93 -17.14 -2.59
C ASN A 96 16.52 -15.95 -1.83
N LEU A 97 16.07 -15.77 -0.60
CA LEU A 97 16.64 -14.83 0.34
C LEU A 97 17.53 -15.58 1.33
N LEU A 98 18.68 -15.00 1.62
CA LEU A 98 19.58 -15.52 2.62
C LEU A 98 19.38 -14.75 3.92
N ILE A 99 18.94 -15.45 4.96
CA ILE A 99 18.75 -14.88 6.31
C ILE A 99 19.92 -15.32 7.19
N LYS A 100 20.69 -14.36 7.68
CA LYS A 100 21.80 -14.59 8.62
C LYS A 100 21.55 -13.84 9.91
N GLY A 101 21.77 -14.49 11.04
CA GLY A 101 21.56 -13.81 12.31
C GLY A 101 22.03 -14.62 13.50
N TYR A 102 21.55 -14.20 14.65
CA TYR A 102 21.83 -14.88 15.91
C TYR A 102 20.56 -15.02 16.77
N VAL A 103 20.59 -16.02 17.61
CA VAL A 103 19.60 -16.26 18.68
C VAL A 103 20.30 -16.09 20.01
N LYS A 104 19.80 -15.19 20.84
CA LYS A 104 20.27 -15.03 22.22
C LYS A 104 19.46 -15.94 23.12
N THR A 105 20.15 -16.81 23.84
CA THR A 105 19.53 -17.74 24.81
C THR A 105 20.19 -17.63 26.18
N PRO A 106 19.38 -17.51 27.25
CA PRO A 106 19.91 -17.42 28.62
C PRO A 106 20.68 -18.69 29.07
N LEU A 107 20.34 -19.84 28.48
CA LEU A 107 20.97 -21.13 28.81
C LEU A 107 22.49 -21.17 28.61
N LEU A 108 23.00 -20.37 27.66
CA LEU A 108 24.42 -20.37 27.30
C LEU A 108 25.14 -19.07 27.66
N ASN A 109 24.39 -18.03 28.03
CA ASN A 109 24.89 -16.67 28.11
C ASN A 109 25.69 -16.26 26.83
N LYS A 110 25.34 -16.86 25.67
CA LYS A 110 25.99 -16.72 24.37
C LYS A 110 24.92 -16.68 23.26
N SER A 111 25.29 -16.03 22.19
CA SER A 111 24.49 -16.03 20.97
C SER A 111 24.84 -17.26 20.11
N ILE A 112 23.83 -17.86 19.48
CA ILE A 112 23.98 -18.95 18.53
C ILE A 112 23.70 -18.37 17.13
N ASN A 113 24.70 -18.39 16.27
CA ASN A 113 24.54 -17.93 14.89
C ASN A 113 23.75 -18.94 14.07
N PHE A 114 22.98 -18.41 13.09
CA PHE A 114 22.27 -19.21 12.12
C PHE A 114 22.36 -18.63 10.73
N LYS A 115 22.08 -19.46 9.74
CA LYS A 115 21.99 -19.11 8.33
C LYS A 115 20.91 -19.97 7.70
N TYR A 116 19.92 -19.33 7.05
CA TYR A 116 18.84 -20.00 6.32
C TYR A 116 18.70 -19.41 4.92
N ASP A 117 18.46 -20.30 3.97
CA ASP A 117 17.96 -19.94 2.65
C ASP A 117 16.43 -20.06 2.71
N TYR A 118 15.73 -18.97 2.39
CA TYR A 118 14.28 -18.90 2.43
C TYR A 118 13.71 -18.45 1.09
N ILE A 119 12.75 -19.21 0.59
CA ILE A 119 12.07 -18.87 -0.67
C ILE A 119 10.91 -17.91 -0.36
N PHE A 120 10.93 -16.74 -0.95
CA PHE A 120 10.04 -15.65 -0.65
C PHE A 120 9.42 -15.02 -1.90
N ASN A 121 8.14 -14.62 -1.83
CA ASN A 121 7.47 -13.88 -2.87
C ASN A 121 7.14 -12.46 -2.37
N LEU A 122 7.98 -11.50 -2.71
CA LEU A 122 7.80 -10.10 -2.33
C LEU A 122 6.61 -9.43 -3.01
N LYS A 123 6.18 -9.92 -4.18
CA LYS A 123 5.01 -9.36 -4.86
C LYS A 123 3.77 -9.44 -3.99
N THR A 124 3.51 -10.57 -3.35
CA THR A 124 2.35 -10.73 -2.45
C THR A 124 2.33 -9.70 -1.31
N ILE A 125 3.50 -9.28 -0.83
CA ILE A 125 3.61 -8.25 0.20
C ILE A 125 3.31 -6.88 -0.40
N MET A 126 3.84 -6.61 -1.60
CA MET A 126 3.61 -5.34 -2.27
C MET A 126 2.16 -5.17 -2.69
N ASP A 127 1.47 -6.23 -3.09
CA ASP A 127 0.04 -6.15 -3.41
C ASP A 127 -0.75 -5.58 -2.23
N SER A 128 -0.59 -6.14 -1.03
CA SER A 128 -1.28 -5.64 0.18
C SER A 128 -0.80 -4.25 0.61
N PHE A 129 0.50 -3.97 0.47
CA PHE A 129 1.07 -2.68 0.82
C PHE A 129 0.57 -1.55 -0.09
N VAL A 130 0.55 -1.77 -1.41
CA VAL A 130 0.10 -0.79 -2.39
C VAL A 130 -1.39 -0.49 -2.20
N ASP A 131 -2.22 -1.52 -2.04
CA ASP A 131 -3.65 -1.35 -1.80
C ASP A 131 -3.93 -0.50 -0.54
N GLU A 132 -3.26 -0.79 0.55
CA GLU A 132 -3.50 -0.10 1.82
C GLU A 132 -2.93 1.32 1.83
N GLN A 133 -1.68 1.51 1.39
CA GLN A 133 -1.00 2.80 1.50
C GLN A 133 -1.38 3.78 0.41
N ILE A 134 -1.49 3.34 -0.83
CA ILE A 134 -1.81 4.25 -1.93
C ILE A 134 -3.25 4.70 -1.85
N SER A 135 -4.17 3.80 -1.50
CA SER A 135 -5.58 4.16 -1.36
C SER A 135 -5.86 5.13 -0.21
N ASN A 136 -5.12 5.04 0.89
CA ASN A 136 -5.45 5.77 2.12
C ASN A 136 -4.54 6.97 2.42
N SER A 137 -3.27 6.94 2.02
CA SER A 137 -2.29 7.95 2.43
C SER A 137 -1.71 8.75 1.28
N VAL A 138 -1.48 8.12 0.14
CA VAL A 138 -0.79 8.74 -0.99
C VAL A 138 -1.73 9.60 -1.82
N PHE A 139 -2.98 9.18 -2.00
CA PHE A 139 -3.96 9.86 -2.84
C PHE A 139 -4.89 10.77 -2.02
N LYS A 140 -4.99 12.03 -2.42
CA LYS A 140 -5.95 12.99 -1.85
C LYS A 140 -6.58 13.84 -2.95
N ILE A 141 -7.84 14.19 -2.76
CA ILE A 141 -8.47 15.24 -3.54
C ILE A 141 -8.22 16.55 -2.78
N LYS A 142 -7.44 17.44 -3.37
CA LYS A 142 -7.02 18.70 -2.75
C LYS A 142 -8.07 19.79 -2.95
N GLU A 143 -8.68 19.81 -4.12
CA GLU A 143 -9.63 20.83 -4.50
C GLU A 143 -10.58 20.32 -5.59
N VAL A 144 -11.82 20.78 -5.54
CA VAL A 144 -12.79 20.59 -6.63
C VAL A 144 -13.43 21.92 -6.94
N LYS A 145 -13.43 22.31 -8.21
CA LYS A 145 -14.00 23.56 -8.71
C LYS A 145 -14.97 23.28 -9.83
N LEU A 146 -16.07 24.02 -9.83
CA LEU A 146 -16.95 24.11 -10.97
C LEU A 146 -16.49 25.29 -11.83
N ASP A 147 -15.88 24.98 -13.00
CA ASP A 147 -15.43 25.97 -13.97
C ASP A 147 -16.40 26.00 -15.15
N LYS A 148 -16.63 27.17 -15.72
CA LYS A 148 -17.37 27.36 -17.00
C LYS A 148 -18.75 26.70 -17.06
N ILE A 149 -19.67 27.16 -16.22
CA ILE A 149 -21.08 26.73 -16.33
C ILE A 149 -21.71 27.38 -17.57
N LYS A 150 -22.13 26.54 -18.53
CA LYS A 150 -22.96 26.92 -19.68
C LYS A 150 -24.31 26.23 -19.53
N PHE A 151 -25.31 26.70 -20.25
CA PHE A 151 -26.69 26.19 -20.19
C PHE A 151 -26.80 24.66 -20.33
N THR A 152 -25.93 24.06 -21.15
CA THR A 152 -25.97 22.62 -21.44
C THR A 152 -24.81 21.83 -20.85
N ASN A 153 -23.74 22.51 -20.44
CA ASN A 153 -22.50 21.85 -19.99
C ASN A 153 -21.89 22.61 -18.83
N ALA A 154 -21.29 21.88 -17.90
CA ALA A 154 -20.41 22.40 -16.87
C ALA A 154 -19.06 21.69 -16.92
N GLN A 155 -18.00 22.37 -16.57
CA GLN A 155 -16.67 21.76 -16.41
C GLN A 155 -16.36 21.64 -14.93
N LEU A 156 -16.11 20.43 -14.49
CA LEU A 156 -15.58 20.14 -13.15
C LEU A 156 -14.07 19.97 -13.26
N GLU A 157 -13.34 20.73 -12.48
CA GLU A 157 -11.89 20.58 -12.32
C GLU A 157 -11.59 20.02 -10.93
N ILE A 158 -10.91 18.89 -10.88
CA ILE A 158 -10.52 18.19 -9.66
C ILE A 158 -9.00 18.22 -9.60
N LEU A 159 -8.46 18.82 -8.55
CA LEU A 159 -7.03 18.80 -8.28
C LEU A 159 -6.72 17.60 -7.39
N LEU A 160 -6.12 16.58 -7.99
CA LEU A 160 -5.59 15.42 -7.28
C LEU A 160 -4.20 15.76 -6.72
N ASN A 161 -3.92 15.29 -5.54
CA ASN A 161 -2.60 15.37 -4.93
C ASN A 161 -2.11 13.97 -4.59
N PHE A 162 -0.91 13.65 -5.04
CA PHE A 162 -0.21 12.43 -4.71
C PHE A 162 0.98 12.79 -3.83
N TYR A 163 0.92 12.44 -2.56
CA TYR A 163 2.02 12.61 -1.63
C TYR A 163 2.76 11.28 -1.46
N ASN A 164 4.02 11.26 -1.85
CA ASN A 164 4.83 10.05 -1.76
C ASN A 164 5.78 10.09 -0.58
N ASP A 165 5.50 9.30 0.43
CA ASP A 165 6.39 9.05 1.56
C ASP A 165 6.74 7.55 1.70
N LEU A 166 6.79 6.83 0.57
CA LEU A 166 7.03 5.38 0.56
C LEU A 166 8.51 5.00 0.63
N GLY A 167 9.42 5.95 0.39
CA GLY A 167 10.86 5.69 0.34
C GLY A 167 11.38 5.32 -1.04
N PHE A 168 10.52 5.24 -2.06
CA PHE A 168 10.86 4.97 -3.46
C PHE A 168 9.95 5.76 -4.40
N ASN A 169 10.40 5.97 -5.64
CA ASN A 169 9.59 6.61 -6.67
C ASN A 169 8.58 5.62 -7.26
N PHE A 170 7.43 6.13 -7.71
CA PHE A 170 6.47 5.35 -8.46
C PHE A 170 5.82 6.18 -9.58
N ASN A 171 5.22 5.50 -10.53
CA ASN A 171 4.48 6.13 -11.62
C ASN A 171 2.99 5.82 -11.50
N ILE A 172 2.17 6.76 -11.94
CA ILE A 172 0.72 6.56 -12.11
C ILE A 172 0.44 6.56 -13.60
N ASN A 173 -0.11 5.46 -14.06
CA ASN A 173 -0.46 5.24 -15.46
C ASN A 173 -1.97 5.10 -15.63
N LYS A 174 -2.47 5.43 -16.81
CA LYS A 174 -3.86 5.19 -17.22
C LYS A 174 -4.91 5.74 -16.25
N LEU A 175 -4.67 6.95 -15.70
CA LEU A 175 -5.62 7.58 -14.80
C LEU A 175 -6.93 7.88 -15.55
N SER A 176 -8.02 7.28 -15.13
CA SER A 176 -9.36 7.55 -15.61
C SER A 176 -10.28 7.97 -14.46
N SER A 177 -11.23 8.83 -14.76
CA SER A 177 -12.23 9.29 -13.80
C SER A 177 -13.61 9.20 -14.41
N VAL A 178 -14.57 8.65 -13.69
CA VAL A 178 -15.95 8.50 -14.15
C VAL A 178 -16.89 9.04 -13.08
N ILE A 179 -17.76 9.98 -13.45
CA ILE A 179 -18.80 10.50 -12.56
C ILE A 179 -20.12 9.82 -12.87
N TYR A 180 -20.78 9.35 -11.82
CA TYR A 180 -22.09 8.72 -11.84
C TYR A 180 -23.12 9.60 -11.15
N LYS A 181 -24.39 9.45 -11.58
CA LYS A 181 -25.55 10.14 -11.03
C LYS A 181 -25.85 9.72 -9.59
N ASP A 182 -25.61 8.46 -9.26
CA ASP A 182 -26.03 7.83 -7.99
C ASP A 182 -25.06 6.72 -7.57
N LEU A 183 -25.17 6.29 -6.32
CA LEU A 183 -24.35 5.24 -5.72
C LEU A 183 -24.44 3.90 -6.47
N ASN A 184 -25.59 3.61 -7.08
CA ASN A 184 -25.76 2.37 -7.86
C ASN A 184 -25.09 2.43 -9.23
N LYS A 185 -24.43 3.56 -9.54
CA LYS A 185 -23.73 3.80 -10.82
C LYS A 185 -24.62 3.60 -12.05
N SER A 186 -25.92 3.90 -11.91
CA SER A 186 -26.95 3.66 -12.91
C SER A 186 -26.75 4.45 -14.20
N LYS A 187 -26.15 5.64 -14.10
CA LYS A 187 -25.93 6.54 -15.25
C LYS A 187 -24.61 7.31 -15.13
N ILE A 188 -23.82 7.23 -16.18
CA ILE A 188 -22.59 8.01 -16.30
C ILE A 188 -22.93 9.44 -16.75
N ILE A 189 -22.37 10.42 -16.04
CA ILE A 189 -22.56 11.85 -16.29
C ILE A 189 -21.35 12.44 -17.01
N ALA A 190 -20.12 12.02 -16.60
CA ALA A 190 -18.89 12.52 -17.18
C ALA A 190 -17.79 11.45 -17.14
N ARG A 191 -16.81 11.58 -18.03
CA ARG A 191 -15.59 10.78 -18.08
C ARG A 191 -14.40 11.64 -18.39
N SER A 192 -13.26 11.27 -17.85
CA SER A 192 -11.95 11.80 -18.22
C SER A 192 -10.94 10.66 -18.24
N GLU A 193 -10.00 10.72 -19.16
CA GLU A 193 -8.89 9.76 -19.25
C GLU A 193 -7.59 10.54 -19.45
N ASN A 194 -6.56 10.17 -18.71
CA ASN A 194 -5.20 10.62 -18.91
C ASN A 194 -4.32 9.41 -19.25
N ILE A 195 -3.75 9.43 -20.41
CA ILE A 195 -2.85 8.38 -20.92
C ILE A 195 -1.38 8.66 -20.60
N ASN A 196 -1.06 9.88 -20.14
CA ASN A 196 0.30 10.24 -19.79
C ASN A 196 0.68 9.69 -18.42
N THR A 197 1.91 9.26 -18.30
CA THR A 197 2.48 8.84 -17.02
C THR A 197 2.69 10.05 -16.10
N ILE A 198 2.28 9.92 -14.84
CA ILE A 198 2.53 10.90 -13.78
C ILE A 198 3.61 10.30 -12.88
N SER A 199 4.80 10.87 -12.88
CA SER A 199 5.87 10.44 -11.98
C SER A 199 5.71 11.10 -10.61
N VAL A 200 5.75 10.28 -9.56
CA VAL A 200 5.63 10.72 -8.16
C VAL A 200 6.91 10.35 -7.44
N GLU A 201 7.74 11.37 -7.23
CA GLU A 201 9.04 11.20 -6.57
C GLU A 201 8.88 11.02 -5.06
N ASN A 202 9.80 10.27 -4.46
CA ASN A 202 9.85 10.08 -3.01
C ASN A 202 9.99 11.42 -2.26
N LYS A 203 9.26 11.56 -1.15
CA LYS A 203 9.19 12.78 -0.32
C LYS A 203 8.68 14.02 -1.06
N ASN A 204 7.95 13.83 -2.15
CA ASN A 204 7.42 14.93 -2.95
C ASN A 204 5.89 14.88 -3.06
N ASN A 205 5.31 16.06 -3.33
CA ASN A 205 3.91 16.22 -3.66
C ASN A 205 3.78 16.45 -5.17
N THR A 206 2.91 15.68 -5.82
CA THR A 206 2.59 15.86 -7.23
C THR A 206 1.12 16.23 -7.37
N ASP A 207 0.84 17.45 -7.77
CA ASP A 207 -0.51 17.92 -8.06
C ASP A 207 -0.86 17.62 -9.52
N PHE A 208 -2.03 17.04 -9.75
CA PHE A 208 -2.50 16.70 -11.09
C PHE A 208 -3.96 17.11 -11.30
N PRO A 209 -4.24 18.05 -12.24
CA PRO A 209 -5.59 18.49 -12.53
C PRO A 209 -6.32 17.49 -13.47
N VAL A 210 -7.51 17.08 -13.05
CA VAL A 210 -8.44 16.29 -13.85
C VAL A 210 -9.61 17.18 -14.26
N LYS A 211 -9.89 17.27 -15.56
CA LYS A 211 -11.00 18.06 -16.12
C LYS A 211 -12.09 17.12 -16.65
N LEU A 212 -13.30 17.29 -16.14
CA LEU A 212 -14.47 16.51 -16.54
C LEU A 212 -15.53 17.43 -17.11
N ASN A 213 -15.98 17.16 -18.33
CA ASN A 213 -17.07 17.87 -18.93
C ASN A 213 -18.38 17.18 -18.60
N ILE A 214 -19.22 17.84 -17.81
CA ILE A 214 -20.53 17.35 -17.40
C ILE A 214 -21.56 17.85 -18.40
N ASN A 215 -22.27 16.93 -19.04
CA ASN A 215 -23.44 17.28 -19.84
C ASN A 215 -24.65 17.44 -18.92
N LEU A 216 -25.05 18.69 -18.65
CA LEU A 216 -26.17 19.01 -17.78
C LEU A 216 -27.52 18.48 -18.31
N LEU A 217 -27.66 18.30 -19.64
CA LEU A 217 -28.87 17.69 -20.24
C LEU A 217 -28.94 16.19 -19.94
N SER A 218 -27.86 15.55 -19.60
CA SER A 218 -27.85 14.13 -19.16
C SER A 218 -28.29 13.97 -17.71
N ILE A 219 -28.27 15.03 -16.92
CA ILE A 219 -28.83 15.08 -15.58
C ILE A 219 -30.34 15.29 -15.76
N ASP A 220 -31.14 14.47 -15.06
CA ASP A 220 -32.60 14.57 -15.11
C ASP A 220 -33.05 16.02 -14.82
N PRO A 221 -33.89 16.64 -15.67
CA PRO A 221 -34.41 18.00 -15.43
C PRO A 221 -35.08 18.13 -14.05
N MET A 222 -35.70 17.08 -13.55
CA MET A 222 -36.30 17.05 -12.20
C MET A 222 -35.21 17.12 -11.11
N MET A 223 -34.01 16.60 -11.35
CA MET A 223 -32.87 16.79 -10.46
C MET A 223 -32.33 18.23 -10.52
N LEU A 224 -32.23 18.82 -11.70
CA LEU A 224 -31.82 20.22 -11.83
C LEU A 224 -32.82 21.17 -11.15
N ILE A 225 -34.10 20.89 -11.24
CA ILE A 225 -35.17 21.64 -10.52
C ILE A 225 -35.15 21.27 -9.02
N GLY A 226 -34.89 20.01 -8.70
CA GLY A 226 -34.74 19.52 -7.33
C GLY A 226 -33.49 20.05 -6.62
N THR A 227 -32.38 20.25 -7.36
CA THR A 227 -31.15 20.85 -6.82
C THR A 227 -31.32 22.33 -6.46
N LEU A 228 -32.31 23.05 -6.97
CA LEU A 228 -32.66 24.37 -6.44
C LEU A 228 -33.20 24.30 -5.00
N LYS A 229 -33.49 23.13 -4.47
CA LYS A 229 -33.99 22.91 -3.11
C LYS A 229 -33.14 21.96 -2.27
N ASN A 230 -32.41 21.05 -2.90
CA ASN A 230 -31.59 20.03 -2.24
C ASN A 230 -30.19 19.98 -2.84
N ASP A 231 -29.20 19.54 -2.06
CA ASP A 231 -27.84 19.34 -2.54
C ASP A 231 -27.78 18.21 -3.61
N LEU A 232 -26.86 18.33 -4.56
CA LEU A 232 -26.64 17.35 -5.61
C LEU A 232 -25.53 16.40 -5.20
N ASN A 233 -25.87 15.12 -4.99
CA ASN A 233 -24.92 14.07 -4.69
C ASN A 233 -24.54 13.34 -5.97
N LEU A 234 -23.25 13.34 -6.28
CA LEU A 234 -22.62 12.63 -7.39
C LEU A 234 -21.57 11.67 -6.84
N TYR A 235 -21.29 10.63 -7.58
CA TYR A 235 -20.26 9.64 -7.20
C TYR A 235 -19.18 9.60 -8.27
N ILE A 236 -17.94 9.67 -7.86
CA ILE A 236 -16.79 9.60 -8.76
C ILE A 236 -15.92 8.40 -8.45
N ASP A 237 -15.59 7.64 -9.50
CA ASP A 237 -14.57 6.62 -9.46
C ASP A 237 -13.30 7.13 -10.13
N PHE A 238 -12.18 6.95 -9.46
CA PHE A 238 -10.85 7.07 -10.03
C PHE A 238 -10.27 5.68 -10.21
N ASN A 239 -9.85 5.35 -11.42
CA ASN A 239 -9.15 4.11 -11.73
C ASN A 239 -7.78 4.48 -12.31
N PHE A 240 -6.73 3.91 -11.77
CA PHE A 240 -5.37 4.13 -12.25
C PHE A 240 -4.48 2.93 -11.96
N ILE A 241 -3.35 2.88 -12.64
CA ILE A 241 -2.34 1.86 -12.42
C ILE A 241 -1.16 2.53 -11.72
N VAL A 242 -0.79 2.03 -10.57
CA VAL A 242 0.46 2.40 -9.90
C VAL A 242 1.54 1.45 -10.36
N GLU A 243 2.61 1.99 -10.92
CA GLU A 243 3.78 1.22 -11.33
C GLU A 243 4.92 1.45 -10.32
N VAL A 244 5.30 0.37 -9.65
CA VAL A 244 6.40 0.34 -8.69
C VAL A 244 7.37 -0.76 -9.09
N PHE A 245 8.65 -0.43 -9.28
CA PHE A 245 9.68 -1.41 -9.64
C PHE A 245 9.27 -2.29 -10.85
N GLU A 246 8.75 -1.68 -11.91
CA GLU A 246 8.26 -2.35 -13.13
C GLU A 246 7.04 -3.29 -12.91
N ASN A 247 6.39 -3.23 -11.76
CA ASN A 247 5.15 -3.97 -11.51
C ASN A 247 3.95 -3.04 -11.49
N GLU A 248 2.86 -3.48 -12.10
CA GLU A 248 1.62 -2.73 -12.20
C GLU A 248 0.62 -3.18 -11.13
N PHE A 249 0.05 -2.22 -10.41
CA PHE A 249 -0.96 -2.39 -9.37
C PHE A 249 -2.20 -1.58 -9.75
N PRO A 250 -3.31 -2.20 -10.13
CA PRO A 250 -4.55 -1.50 -10.43
C PRO A 250 -5.20 -0.99 -9.15
N ILE A 251 -5.51 0.30 -9.10
CA ILE A 251 -6.16 0.96 -7.96
C ILE A 251 -7.50 1.50 -8.40
N GLN A 252 -8.52 1.29 -7.59
CA GLN A 252 -9.84 1.90 -7.75
C GLN A 252 -10.26 2.61 -6.47
N LEU A 253 -10.60 3.88 -6.57
CA LEU A 253 -11.07 4.70 -5.47
C LEU A 253 -12.41 5.32 -5.82
N SER A 254 -13.37 5.24 -4.91
CA SER A 254 -14.69 5.87 -5.05
C SER A 254 -14.84 6.97 -4.01
N ARG A 255 -15.45 8.09 -4.41
CA ARG A 255 -15.76 9.22 -3.52
C ARG A 255 -17.13 9.77 -3.85
N GLU A 256 -17.79 10.31 -2.82
CA GLU A 256 -19.01 11.09 -3.00
C GLU A 256 -18.67 12.57 -3.15
N ILE A 257 -19.30 13.23 -4.12
CA ILE A 257 -19.21 14.66 -4.36
C ILE A 257 -20.57 15.26 -4.05
N ILE A 258 -20.64 16.16 -3.08
CA ILE A 258 -21.84 16.87 -2.70
C ILE A 258 -21.69 18.32 -3.17
N ILE A 259 -22.58 18.74 -4.06
CA ILE A 259 -22.66 20.13 -4.55
C ILE A 259 -23.81 20.82 -3.85
N ASN A 260 -23.51 21.82 -3.02
CA ASN A 260 -24.52 22.59 -2.33
C ASN A 260 -25.33 23.44 -3.33
N SER A 261 -26.64 23.31 -3.28
CA SER A 261 -27.54 23.96 -4.22
C SER A 261 -27.62 25.47 -4.10
N LYS A 262 -27.27 26.04 -2.94
CA LYS A 262 -27.44 27.47 -2.65
C LYS A 262 -26.22 28.29 -3.02
N ASN A 263 -25.03 27.78 -2.78
CA ASN A 263 -23.76 28.50 -2.96
C ASN A 263 -22.79 27.82 -3.91
N PHE A 264 -23.14 26.65 -4.45
CA PHE A 264 -22.30 25.81 -5.30
C PHE A 264 -20.98 25.37 -4.65
N GLU A 265 -20.92 25.40 -3.32
CA GLU A 265 -19.79 24.79 -2.62
C GLU A 265 -19.78 23.28 -2.80
N ILE A 266 -18.59 22.74 -3.00
CA ILE A 266 -18.39 21.31 -3.25
C ILE A 266 -17.70 20.69 -2.05
N THR A 267 -18.30 19.62 -1.52
CA THR A 267 -17.73 18.79 -0.46
C THR A 267 -17.48 17.39 -1.01
N ILE A 268 -16.39 16.75 -0.57
CA ILE A 268 -16.02 15.39 -0.94
C ILE A 268 -15.97 14.54 0.32
N GLN A 269 -16.57 13.35 0.24
CA GLN A 269 -16.58 12.36 1.30
C GLN A 269 -15.99 11.03 0.84
#